data_57e351e54d4302a82a60a5a7c920dc96
#
_entry.id   57e351e54d4302a82a60a5a7c920dc96
#
_cell.length_a   1.000
_cell.length_b   1.000
_cell.length_c   1.000
_cell.angle_alpha   90.00
_cell.angle_beta   90.00
_cell.angle_gamma   90.00
#
_symmetry.space_group_name_H-M   'P 1'
#
loop_
_entity.id
_entity.type
_entity.pdbx_description
1 polymer ?
#
loop_
_entity_poly.entity_id
_entity_poly.type
_entity_poly.pdbx_seq_one_letter_code
_entity_poly.pdbx_strand_id
1 'polypeptide(L)'
;MVSGTTGFTATEDEAFNVASDNIALLRAGNFSPGVTALSVLVELAAEKLGTGWDIEILEMHHRHKIDAPSGTALLLGEAAAKGRGLDLAESQILSRVGVTGARKDEDIGFAVLRGGGVFGRHDVKLANEHEMITLSHDAFDRSVWARGAVSAAVWTAQQKPGLYLSLIHI
;
A
#
# COMPACT_ATOMS: atom_id res chain seq x y z
N MET A 1 -18.19 3.56 12.24
CA MET A 1 -17.43 4.75 11.73
C MET A 1 -16.43 4.31 10.69
N VAL A 2 -16.17 5.13 9.64
CA VAL A 2 -15.13 4.84 8.63
C VAL A 2 -14.20 6.04 8.54
N SER A 3 -12.88 5.80 8.58
CA SER A 3 -11.84 6.84 8.50
C SER A 3 -10.78 6.48 7.47
N GLY A 4 -10.50 7.43 6.55
CA GLY A 4 -9.39 7.37 5.58
C GLY A 4 -8.25 8.33 5.92
N THR A 5 -8.29 8.94 7.09
CA THR A 5 -7.24 9.85 7.56
C THR A 5 -6.01 9.05 7.97
N THR A 6 -4.85 9.55 7.63
CA THR A 6 -3.53 8.97 7.97
C THR A 6 -2.70 9.99 8.77
N GLY A 7 -1.59 9.55 9.34
CA GLY A 7 -0.66 10.44 10.05
C GLY A 7 -1.10 10.78 11.47
N PHE A 8 -1.83 9.89 12.13
CA PHE A 8 -2.21 10.04 13.53
C PHE A 8 -0.99 9.88 14.45
N THR A 9 -1.01 10.61 15.56
CA THR A 9 -0.08 10.43 16.69
C THR A 9 -0.48 9.17 17.48
N ALA A 10 0.42 8.64 18.30
CA ALA A 10 0.14 7.50 19.18
C ALA A 10 -1.07 7.76 20.12
N THR A 11 -1.23 9.00 20.60
CA THR A 11 -2.37 9.38 21.45
C THR A 11 -3.71 9.33 20.69
N GLU A 12 -3.70 9.77 19.42
CA GLU A 12 -4.88 9.71 18.57
C GLU A 12 -5.21 8.26 18.17
N ASP A 13 -4.22 7.43 17.92
CA ASP A 13 -4.39 6.00 17.67
C ASP A 13 -5.02 5.30 18.88
N GLU A 14 -4.60 5.63 20.09
CA GLU A 14 -5.21 5.09 21.32
C GLU A 14 -6.67 5.52 21.47
N ALA A 15 -7.02 6.74 21.08
CA ALA A 15 -8.42 7.19 21.09
C ALA A 15 -9.31 6.36 20.13
N PHE A 16 -8.77 5.92 18.98
CA PHE A 16 -9.48 4.98 18.08
C PHE A 16 -9.65 3.61 18.73
N ASN A 17 -8.65 3.09 19.43
CA ASN A 17 -8.74 1.82 20.16
C ASN A 17 -9.86 1.87 21.19
N VAL A 18 -9.87 2.88 22.07
CA VAL A 18 -10.90 3.08 23.08
C VAL A 18 -12.30 3.23 22.46
N ALA A 19 -12.43 3.98 21.36
CA ALA A 19 -13.72 4.12 20.68
C ALA A 19 -14.21 2.79 20.08
N SER A 20 -13.30 1.93 19.64
CA SER A 20 -13.63 0.64 19.04
C SER A 20 -14.25 -0.37 20.02
N ASP A 21 -14.08 -0.17 21.31
CA ASP A 21 -14.78 -0.97 22.34
C ASP A 21 -16.30 -0.80 22.31
N ASN A 22 -16.77 0.35 21.81
CA ASN A 22 -18.18 0.72 21.82
C ASN A 22 -18.83 0.79 20.44
N ILE A 23 -18.05 0.97 19.39
CA ILE A 23 -18.53 1.09 18.00
C ILE A 23 -17.70 0.28 17.03
N ALA A 24 -18.31 -0.16 15.92
CA ALA A 24 -17.57 -0.67 14.80
C ALA A 24 -16.84 0.50 14.10
N LEU A 25 -15.52 0.39 13.97
CA LEU A 25 -14.66 1.42 13.41
C LEU A 25 -13.73 0.81 12.36
N LEU A 26 -13.85 1.26 11.10
CA LEU A 26 -12.97 0.83 10.02
C LEU A 26 -12.00 1.97 9.66
N ARG A 27 -10.71 1.64 9.67
CA ARG A 27 -9.63 2.55 9.20
C ARG A 27 -8.90 1.92 8.04
N ALA A 28 -8.66 2.68 6.99
CA ALA A 28 -7.87 2.25 5.86
C ALA A 28 -7.07 3.42 5.26
N GLY A 29 -5.81 3.20 4.98
CA GLY A 29 -4.97 4.19 4.27
C GLY A 29 -5.34 4.35 2.80
N ASN A 30 -6.11 3.40 2.24
CA ASN A 30 -6.65 3.45 0.89
C ASN A 30 -8.00 2.73 0.83
N PHE A 31 -8.98 3.31 0.14
CA PHE A 31 -10.32 2.75 -0.05
C PHE A 31 -10.55 2.13 -1.43
N SER A 32 -9.51 1.94 -2.23
CA SER A 32 -9.63 1.18 -3.48
C SER A 32 -9.64 -0.34 -3.19
N PRO A 33 -10.72 -1.07 -3.52
CA PRO A 33 -10.72 -2.53 -3.40
C PRO A 33 -9.61 -3.18 -4.24
N GLY A 34 -9.30 -2.60 -5.41
CA GLY A 34 -8.22 -3.09 -6.27
C GLY A 34 -6.84 -2.95 -5.61
N VAL A 35 -6.57 -1.83 -4.92
CA VAL A 35 -5.31 -1.65 -4.16
C VAL A 35 -5.24 -2.63 -2.98
N THR A 36 -6.36 -2.85 -2.29
CA THR A 36 -6.40 -3.84 -1.19
C THR A 36 -6.10 -5.25 -1.68
N ALA A 37 -6.73 -5.66 -2.77
CA ALA A 37 -6.46 -6.97 -3.40
C ALA A 37 -5.00 -7.07 -3.85
N LEU A 38 -4.48 -6.00 -4.48
CA LEU A 38 -3.09 -5.95 -4.92
C LEU A 38 -2.12 -6.11 -3.75
N SER A 39 -2.36 -5.44 -2.61
CA SER A 39 -1.46 -5.55 -1.44
C SER A 39 -1.39 -6.98 -0.90
N VAL A 40 -2.51 -7.70 -0.88
CA VAL A 40 -2.55 -9.12 -0.48
C VAL A 40 -1.76 -10.00 -1.45
N LEU A 41 -1.93 -9.77 -2.75
CA LEU A 41 -1.19 -10.52 -3.78
C LEU A 41 0.32 -10.24 -3.71
N VAL A 42 0.72 -8.99 -3.42
CA VAL A 42 2.13 -8.61 -3.24
C VAL A 42 2.73 -9.29 -2.01
N GLU A 43 2.04 -9.26 -0.87
CA GLU A 43 2.48 -9.95 0.35
C GLU A 43 2.67 -11.45 0.08
N LEU A 44 1.67 -12.10 -0.52
CA LEU A 44 1.73 -13.52 -0.84
C LEU A 44 2.86 -13.85 -1.83
N ALA A 45 3.03 -13.05 -2.89
CA ALA A 45 4.08 -13.26 -3.87
C ALA A 45 5.48 -13.08 -3.23
N ALA A 46 5.66 -12.04 -2.43
CA ALA A 46 6.92 -11.80 -1.71
C ALA A 46 7.24 -12.96 -0.75
N GLU A 47 6.26 -13.49 -0.02
CA GLU A 47 6.43 -14.66 0.86
C GLU A 47 6.83 -15.92 0.07
N LYS A 48 6.11 -16.23 -1.01
CA LYS A 48 6.29 -17.51 -1.72
C LYS A 48 7.53 -17.54 -2.59
N LEU A 49 7.93 -16.39 -3.16
CA LEU A 49 9.11 -16.32 -4.03
C LEU A 49 10.42 -16.16 -3.25
N GLY A 50 10.36 -15.64 -2.02
CA GLY A 50 11.53 -15.56 -1.13
C GLY A 50 12.60 -14.58 -1.63
N THR A 51 13.79 -14.62 -0.99
CA THR A 51 14.86 -13.63 -1.18
C THR A 51 15.59 -13.71 -2.54
N GLY A 52 15.39 -14.77 -3.30
CA GLY A 52 15.94 -14.90 -4.66
C GLY A 52 15.23 -14.05 -5.72
N TRP A 53 14.25 -13.22 -5.33
CA TRP A 53 13.52 -12.33 -6.22
C TRP A 53 13.62 -10.89 -5.75
N ASP A 54 14.12 -10.03 -6.58
CA ASP A 54 14.21 -8.59 -6.36
C ASP A 54 12.83 -7.94 -6.38
N ILE A 55 12.59 -6.94 -5.52
CA ILE A 55 11.33 -6.22 -5.46
C ILE A 55 11.54 -4.75 -5.80
N GLU A 56 10.84 -4.28 -6.85
CA GLU A 56 10.85 -2.88 -7.29
C GLU A 56 9.43 -2.37 -7.47
N ILE A 57 9.13 -1.21 -6.91
CA ILE A 57 7.83 -0.56 -6.95
C ILE A 57 7.94 0.70 -7.79
N LEU A 58 7.22 0.74 -8.91
CA LEU A 58 7.12 1.91 -9.78
C LEU A 58 5.75 2.54 -9.62
N GLU A 59 5.69 3.85 -9.37
CA GLU A 59 4.42 4.57 -9.29
C GLU A 59 4.41 5.82 -10.18
N MET A 60 3.24 6.13 -10.71
CA MET A 60 3.02 7.35 -11.48
C MET A 60 1.75 8.06 -11.05
N HIS A 61 1.84 9.37 -10.85
CA HIS A 61 0.70 10.25 -10.58
C HIS A 61 0.77 11.53 -11.40
N HIS A 62 -0.33 12.29 -11.34
CA HIS A 62 -0.44 13.57 -12.00
C HIS A 62 0.63 14.56 -11.53
N ARG A 63 0.94 15.54 -12.37
CA ARG A 63 1.99 16.56 -12.16
C ARG A 63 1.85 17.38 -10.87
N HIS A 64 0.68 17.42 -10.28
CA HIS A 64 0.38 18.22 -9.07
C HIS A 64 0.51 17.44 -7.76
N LYS A 65 0.85 16.14 -7.79
CA LYS A 65 1.07 15.36 -6.57
C LYS A 65 2.38 15.77 -5.91
N ILE A 66 2.31 16.14 -4.63
CA ILE A 66 3.43 16.74 -3.88
C ILE A 66 4.25 15.72 -3.08
N ASP A 67 3.64 14.63 -2.62
CA ASP A 67 4.32 13.56 -1.87
C ASP A 67 4.93 12.52 -2.83
N ALA A 68 6.07 11.98 -2.46
CA ALA A 68 6.78 10.90 -3.16
C ALA A 68 7.64 10.10 -2.19
N PRO A 69 7.57 8.75 -2.20
CA PRO A 69 6.58 7.93 -2.91
C PRO A 69 5.16 8.18 -2.44
N SER A 70 4.16 7.77 -3.24
CA SER A 70 2.75 7.88 -2.85
C SER A 70 2.43 6.97 -1.66
N GLY A 71 1.41 7.34 -0.85
CA GLY A 71 0.96 6.48 0.25
C GLY A 71 0.57 5.06 -0.20
N THR A 72 0.03 4.90 -1.43
CA THR A 72 -0.25 3.58 -1.99
C THR A 72 1.03 2.80 -2.32
N ALA A 73 2.06 3.46 -2.85
CA ALA A 73 3.34 2.79 -3.09
C ALA A 73 3.98 2.32 -1.78
N LEU A 74 3.92 3.14 -0.73
CA LEU A 74 4.41 2.75 0.60
C LEU A 74 3.60 1.58 1.18
N LEU A 75 2.27 1.57 1.04
CA LEU A 75 1.42 0.46 1.46
C LEU A 75 1.78 -0.85 0.74
N LEU A 76 2.10 -0.78 -0.56
CA LEU A 76 2.56 -1.95 -1.32
C LEU A 76 3.97 -2.38 -0.89
N GLY A 77 4.84 -1.43 -0.51
CA GLY A 77 6.14 -1.72 0.08
C GLY A 77 6.02 -2.41 1.43
N GLU A 78 5.12 -1.94 2.30
CA GLU A 78 4.81 -2.60 3.58
C GLU A 78 4.32 -4.04 3.38
N ALA A 79 3.44 -4.27 2.39
CA ALA A 79 2.97 -5.60 2.06
C ALA A 79 4.12 -6.52 1.58
N ALA A 80 5.01 -5.99 0.75
CA ALA A 80 6.20 -6.72 0.27
C ALA A 80 7.16 -7.03 1.42
N ALA A 81 7.45 -6.05 2.28
CA ALA A 81 8.32 -6.21 3.45
C ALA A 81 7.75 -7.26 4.42
N LYS A 82 6.44 -7.17 4.70
CA LYS A 82 5.74 -8.16 5.54
C LYS A 82 5.86 -9.58 4.98
N GLY A 83 5.65 -9.76 3.68
CA GLY A 83 5.81 -11.07 3.03
C GLY A 83 7.24 -11.63 3.12
N ARG A 84 8.23 -10.75 3.25
CA ARG A 84 9.66 -11.11 3.43
C ARG A 84 10.08 -11.20 4.89
N GLY A 85 9.22 -10.84 5.85
CA GLY A 85 9.61 -10.73 7.26
C GLY A 85 10.61 -9.60 7.53
N LEU A 86 10.57 -8.52 6.74
CA LEU A 86 11.44 -7.34 6.82
C LEU A 86 10.70 -6.15 7.42
N ASP A 87 11.46 -5.18 7.91
CA ASP A 87 10.99 -3.83 8.20
C ASP A 87 11.18 -2.96 6.94
N LEU A 88 10.11 -2.33 6.46
CA LEU A 88 10.19 -1.47 5.28
C LEU A 88 11.14 -0.28 5.53
N ALA A 89 11.14 0.30 6.72
CA ALA A 89 11.97 1.47 7.02
C ALA A 89 13.47 1.16 6.87
N GLU A 90 13.87 -0.09 7.11
CA GLU A 90 15.27 -0.55 6.99
C GLU A 90 15.61 -1.05 5.58
N SER A 91 14.62 -1.53 4.82
CA SER A 91 14.82 -2.17 3.50
C SER A 91 14.47 -1.28 2.30
N GLN A 92 13.80 -0.13 2.51
CA GLN A 92 13.40 0.74 1.41
C GLN A 92 14.55 1.49 0.76
N ILE A 93 14.61 1.48 -0.57
CA ILE A 93 15.51 2.30 -1.37
C ILE A 93 14.69 3.31 -2.17
N LEU A 94 14.66 4.56 -1.68
CA LEU A 94 13.80 5.62 -2.25
C LEU A 94 14.40 6.30 -3.48
N SER A 95 15.70 6.15 -3.71
CA SER A 95 16.36 6.67 -4.92
C SER A 95 17.67 5.97 -5.19
N ARG A 96 18.06 5.88 -6.47
CA ARG A 96 19.38 5.46 -6.91
C ARG A 96 19.93 6.51 -7.85
N VAL A 97 21.04 7.17 -7.45
CA VAL A 97 21.67 8.25 -8.22
C VAL A 97 23.19 8.03 -8.24
N GLY A 98 23.79 8.09 -9.43
CA GLY A 98 25.23 7.89 -9.60
C GLY A 98 25.64 6.42 -9.49
N VAL A 99 26.81 6.15 -8.93
CA VAL A 99 27.33 4.80 -8.71
C VAL A 99 26.93 4.33 -7.33
N THR A 100 25.87 3.51 -7.26
CA THR A 100 25.26 3.05 -5.98
C THR A 100 25.74 1.65 -5.55
N GLY A 101 26.54 0.98 -6.37
CA GLY A 101 26.87 -0.44 -6.18
C GLY A 101 25.70 -1.37 -6.60
N ALA A 102 25.89 -2.67 -6.41
CA ALA A 102 24.84 -3.65 -6.62
C ALA A 102 23.78 -3.52 -5.53
N ARG A 103 22.52 -3.86 -5.88
CA ARG A 103 21.45 -3.94 -4.88
C ARG A 103 21.68 -5.08 -3.89
N LYS A 104 21.10 -5.00 -2.71
CA LYS A 104 21.10 -6.09 -1.74
C LYS A 104 19.81 -6.91 -1.87
N ASP A 105 19.83 -8.13 -1.36
CA ASP A 105 18.69 -9.05 -1.44
C ASP A 105 17.47 -8.55 -0.65
N GLU A 106 17.70 -7.78 0.44
CA GLU A 106 16.65 -7.20 1.27
C GLU A 106 16.07 -5.90 0.71
N ASP A 107 16.71 -5.29 -0.31
CA ASP A 107 16.27 -3.99 -0.84
C ASP A 107 14.86 -4.10 -1.45
N ILE A 108 13.99 -3.15 -1.10
CA ILE A 108 12.71 -2.88 -1.75
C ILE A 108 12.82 -1.51 -2.40
N GLY A 109 12.98 -1.49 -3.72
CA GLY A 109 13.23 -0.26 -4.46
C GLY A 109 11.94 0.49 -4.82
N PHE A 110 12.05 1.83 -4.88
CA PHE A 110 10.97 2.71 -5.31
C PHE A 110 11.42 3.61 -6.47
N ALA A 111 10.58 3.69 -7.51
CA ALA A 111 10.74 4.62 -8.61
C ALA A 111 9.47 5.44 -8.80
N VAL A 112 9.62 6.75 -8.95
CA VAL A 112 8.51 7.70 -8.91
C VAL A 112 8.45 8.49 -10.20
N LEU A 113 7.29 8.50 -10.86
CA LEU A 113 7.01 9.32 -12.02
C LEU A 113 5.91 10.35 -11.72
N ARG A 114 6.05 11.55 -12.27
CA ARG A 114 5.05 12.62 -12.21
C ARG A 114 4.81 13.18 -13.60
N GLY A 115 3.54 13.19 -14.05
CA GLY A 115 3.21 13.71 -15.36
C GLY A 115 1.72 13.61 -15.70
N GLY A 116 1.28 14.48 -16.58
CA GLY A 116 -0.10 14.48 -17.09
C GLY A 116 -1.15 14.55 -15.99
N GLY A 117 -2.26 13.85 -16.23
CA GLY A 117 -3.41 13.75 -15.32
C GLY A 117 -3.61 12.37 -14.73
N VAL A 118 -2.56 11.55 -14.64
CA VAL A 118 -2.64 10.18 -14.11
C VAL A 118 -3.13 10.20 -12.66
N PHE A 119 -4.24 9.50 -12.38
CA PHE A 119 -4.82 9.47 -11.03
C PHE A 119 -4.02 8.61 -10.07
N GLY A 120 -3.42 7.53 -10.55
CA GLY A 120 -2.52 6.66 -9.82
C GLY A 120 -2.31 5.34 -10.55
N ARG A 121 -1.07 5.07 -10.92
CA ARG A 121 -0.60 3.79 -11.43
C ARG A 121 0.46 3.25 -10.50
N HIS A 122 0.40 1.96 -10.21
CA HIS A 122 1.36 1.28 -9.36
C HIS A 122 1.69 -0.07 -9.97
N ASP A 123 2.96 -0.33 -10.19
CA ASP A 123 3.50 -1.61 -10.64
C ASP A 123 4.46 -2.15 -9.58
N VAL A 124 4.20 -3.33 -9.04
CA VAL A 124 5.15 -4.08 -8.20
C VAL A 124 5.77 -5.17 -9.07
N LYS A 125 7.07 -5.08 -9.24
CA LYS A 125 7.87 -6.02 -10.01
C LYS A 125 8.62 -6.94 -9.06
N LEU A 126 8.47 -8.24 -9.26
CA LEU A 126 9.27 -9.26 -8.60
C LEU A 126 10.08 -9.95 -9.70
N ALA A 127 11.39 -9.92 -9.62
CA ALA A 127 12.29 -10.36 -10.69
C ALA A 127 13.46 -11.17 -10.16
N ASN A 128 13.88 -12.17 -10.93
CA ASN A 128 15.14 -12.87 -10.77
C ASN A 128 15.93 -12.83 -12.09
N GLU A 129 17.03 -13.55 -12.20
CA GLU A 129 17.87 -13.57 -13.42
C GLU A 129 17.15 -14.14 -14.66
N HIS A 130 16.05 -14.86 -14.51
CA HIS A 130 15.41 -15.63 -15.58
C HIS A 130 14.00 -15.16 -15.93
N GLU A 131 13.30 -14.53 -15.00
CA GLU A 131 11.91 -14.14 -15.18
C GLU A 131 11.49 -12.97 -14.29
N MET A 132 10.37 -12.35 -14.62
CA MET A 132 9.78 -11.25 -13.86
C MET A 132 8.26 -11.39 -13.82
N ILE A 133 7.69 -11.17 -12.64
CA ILE A 133 6.25 -10.98 -12.44
C ILE A 133 5.98 -9.49 -12.20
N THR A 134 4.93 -8.97 -12.80
CA THR A 134 4.44 -7.61 -12.53
C THR A 134 3.01 -7.68 -12.05
N LEU A 135 2.76 -7.14 -10.86
CA LEU A 135 1.43 -6.95 -10.29
C LEU A 135 1.09 -5.47 -10.38
N SER A 136 0.02 -5.12 -11.09
CA SER A 136 -0.27 -3.73 -11.45
C SER A 136 -1.68 -3.30 -11.05
N HIS A 137 -1.84 -2.01 -10.73
CA HIS A 137 -3.11 -1.34 -10.51
C HIS A 137 -3.11 0.04 -11.17
N ASP A 138 -4.15 0.32 -11.96
CA ASP A 138 -4.39 1.61 -12.59
C ASP A 138 -5.73 2.19 -12.08
N ALA A 139 -5.71 3.37 -11.49
CA ALA A 139 -6.91 4.13 -11.18
C ALA A 139 -7.31 5.01 -12.39
N PHE A 140 -8.49 4.78 -12.96
CA PHE A 140 -8.96 5.53 -14.12
C PHE A 140 -9.68 6.84 -13.73
N ASP A 141 -10.20 6.92 -12.50
CA ASP A 141 -10.82 8.12 -11.94
C ASP A 141 -10.81 8.10 -10.40
N ARG A 142 -11.20 9.22 -9.79
CA ARG A 142 -11.22 9.36 -8.33
C ARG A 142 -12.40 8.67 -7.64
N SER A 143 -13.42 8.26 -8.37
CA SER A 143 -14.63 7.66 -7.79
C SER A 143 -14.33 6.29 -7.16
N VAL A 144 -13.23 5.63 -7.55
CA VAL A 144 -12.82 4.34 -6.99
C VAL A 144 -12.70 4.40 -5.45
N TRP A 145 -12.11 5.45 -4.91
CA TRP A 145 -11.97 5.63 -3.45
C TRP A 145 -13.30 5.95 -2.77
N ALA A 146 -14.13 6.81 -3.39
CA ALA A 146 -15.45 7.15 -2.87
C ALA A 146 -16.37 5.92 -2.82
N ARG A 147 -16.39 5.12 -3.89
CA ARG A 147 -17.16 3.86 -3.94
C ARG A 147 -16.69 2.87 -2.87
N GLY A 148 -15.39 2.69 -2.71
CA GLY A 148 -14.84 1.83 -1.67
C GLY A 148 -15.19 2.32 -0.26
N ALA A 149 -15.13 3.64 -0.01
CA ALA A 149 -15.51 4.21 1.27
C ALA A 149 -17.00 3.99 1.59
N VAL A 150 -17.90 4.11 0.59
CA VAL A 150 -19.32 3.82 0.75
C VAL A 150 -19.54 2.33 1.04
N SER A 151 -18.90 1.42 0.30
CA SER A 151 -18.96 -0.02 0.57
C SER A 151 -18.47 -0.34 1.98
N ALA A 152 -17.36 0.26 2.40
CA ALA A 152 -16.83 0.15 3.75
C ALA A 152 -17.82 0.62 4.81
N ALA A 153 -18.51 1.74 4.57
CA ALA A 153 -19.49 2.26 5.50
C ALA A 153 -20.72 1.32 5.65
N VAL A 154 -21.22 0.78 4.54
CA VAL A 154 -22.32 -0.20 4.53
C VAL A 154 -21.94 -1.47 5.29
N TRP A 155 -20.73 -2.00 5.02
CA TRP A 155 -20.24 -3.18 5.71
C TRP A 155 -20.02 -2.92 7.21
N THR A 156 -19.37 -1.81 7.59
CA THR A 156 -19.09 -1.44 8.98
C THR A 156 -20.36 -1.28 9.81
N ALA A 157 -21.46 -0.79 9.20
CA ALA A 157 -22.74 -0.62 9.88
C ALA A 157 -23.36 -1.95 10.37
N GLN A 158 -22.90 -3.08 9.84
CA GLN A 158 -23.37 -4.42 10.19
C GLN A 158 -22.43 -5.16 11.14
N GLN A 159 -21.29 -4.54 11.51
CA GLN A 159 -20.29 -5.18 12.34
C GLN A 159 -20.51 -4.91 13.83
N LYS A 160 -20.01 -5.82 14.67
CA LYS A 160 -19.93 -5.61 16.12
C LYS A 160 -18.89 -4.51 16.42
N PRO A 161 -18.96 -3.89 17.63
CA PRO A 161 -17.87 -3.03 18.10
C PRO A 161 -16.50 -3.69 17.89
N GLY A 162 -15.54 -2.94 17.44
CA GLY A 162 -14.19 -3.41 17.14
C GLY A 162 -13.46 -2.51 16.14
N LEU A 163 -12.14 -2.63 16.10
CA LEU A 163 -11.27 -1.95 15.14
C LEU A 163 -11.00 -2.86 13.94
N TYR A 164 -11.40 -2.42 12.76
CA TYR A 164 -11.20 -3.09 11.48
C TYR A 164 -10.18 -2.31 10.66
N LEU A 165 -9.08 -2.93 10.32
CA LEU A 165 -7.99 -2.31 9.56
C LEU A 165 -8.03 -2.82 8.12
N SER A 166 -8.15 -1.90 7.15
CA SER A 166 -8.23 -2.16 5.72
C SER A 166 -9.58 -2.76 5.20
N LEU A 167 -9.72 -2.78 3.88
CA LEU A 167 -10.90 -3.31 3.17
C LEU A 167 -10.85 -4.83 2.94
N ILE A 168 -9.89 -5.53 3.49
CA ILE A 168 -9.71 -6.98 3.27
C ILE A 168 -10.91 -7.81 3.75
N HIS A 169 -11.74 -7.24 4.61
CA HIS A 169 -12.91 -7.88 5.18
C HIS A 169 -14.21 -7.65 4.39
N ILE A 170 -14.16 -6.88 3.30
CA ILE A 170 -15.32 -6.43 2.52
C ILE A 170 -15.46 -7.18 1.22
#